data_a0606995f107e8d1c43c6045d9784c1a
#
_entry.id   a0606995f107e8d1c43c6045d9784c1a
#
_cell.length_a   1.000
_cell.length_b   1.000
_cell.length_c   1.000
_cell.angle_alpha   90.00
_cell.angle_beta   90.00
_cell.angle_gamma   90.00
#
_symmetry.space_group_name_H-M   'P 1'
#
loop_
_entity.id
_entity.type
_entity.pdbx_description
1 polymer ?
#
loop_
_entity_poly.entity_id
_entity_poly.type
_entity_poly.pdbx_seq_one_letter_code
_entity_poly.pdbx_strand_id
1 'polypeptide(L)'
;TGAVSVVKVDEIQKQGENNPVKALQGRVPGMNITADGNPSGSATVRIRGIGTLNNNDPLYIIDGVPTKAGMHELNGNDIESIQVLKDAASASIYGSRAANGVIVITTKQGKKGQIKINFDASVSASMYQSKMDVLNTEQYGRAMWQAYVNDGENPNGNALGYNYNWGYDANGNPVLHSMSLSKYLDSKNTMPVADTDWFDEITRTGVIQQYNLSVSNGSEKGSSFFSLGYYKNLGVIKDTDFDRFSARMNSDYKLIDDILTIGQHFTLNRTSEVQAP
;
A
#
# COMPACT_ATOMS: atom_id res chain seq x y z
N THR A 1 -32.82 -5.98 8.85
CA THR A 1 -31.88 -5.21 7.98
C THR A 1 -30.49 -5.38 8.54
N GLY A 2 -29.71 -6.31 7.96
CA GLY A 2 -28.32 -6.55 8.34
C GLY A 2 -27.43 -5.36 8.00
N ALA A 3 -26.32 -5.15 8.74
CA ALA A 3 -25.35 -4.10 8.48
C ALA A 3 -24.44 -4.51 7.30
N VAL A 4 -24.99 -4.47 6.09
CA VAL A 4 -24.28 -4.75 4.84
C VAL A 4 -23.90 -3.41 4.18
N SER A 5 -22.63 -3.26 3.84
CA SER A 5 -22.15 -2.14 3.02
C SER A 5 -21.75 -2.66 1.64
N VAL A 6 -22.28 -2.04 0.59
CA VAL A 6 -21.95 -2.38 -0.81
C VAL A 6 -21.20 -1.21 -1.42
N VAL A 7 -20.02 -1.48 -1.96
CA VAL A 7 -19.21 -0.50 -2.68
C VAL A 7 -19.11 -0.92 -4.15
N LYS A 8 -19.49 -0.02 -5.05
CA LYS A 8 -19.42 -0.24 -6.50
C LYS A 8 -18.01 0.04 -7.01
N VAL A 9 -17.62 -0.71 -8.03
CA VAL A 9 -16.27 -0.70 -8.59
C VAL A 9 -15.86 0.62 -9.23
N ASP A 10 -16.77 1.34 -9.84
CA ASP A 10 -16.47 2.64 -10.46
C ASP A 10 -15.84 3.65 -9.48
N GLU A 11 -16.09 3.46 -8.20
CA GLU A 11 -15.49 4.27 -7.14
C GLU A 11 -14.11 3.76 -6.72
N ILE A 12 -13.84 2.48 -6.88
CA ILE A 12 -12.58 1.81 -6.54
C ILE A 12 -11.53 2.10 -7.62
N GLN A 13 -11.92 1.99 -8.89
CA GLN A 13 -11.02 2.17 -10.04
C GLN A 13 -10.45 3.59 -10.16
N LYS A 14 -11.19 4.60 -9.69
CA LYS A 14 -10.73 6.00 -9.70
C LYS A 14 -9.52 6.29 -8.80
N GLN A 15 -9.20 5.41 -7.87
CA GLN A 15 -8.12 5.64 -6.90
C GLN A 15 -6.76 5.12 -7.37
N GLY A 16 -6.70 4.30 -8.43
CA GLY A 16 -5.44 3.70 -8.91
C GLY A 16 -4.80 2.72 -7.91
N GLU A 17 -5.53 2.33 -6.86
CA GLU A 17 -5.03 1.41 -5.84
C GLU A 17 -4.97 -0.02 -6.37
N ASN A 18 -3.82 -0.67 -6.18
CA ASN A 18 -3.62 -2.06 -6.60
C ASN A 18 -4.48 -3.03 -5.78
N ASN A 19 -4.56 -2.81 -4.46
CA ASN A 19 -5.33 -3.64 -3.56
C ASN A 19 -6.79 -3.13 -3.49
N PRO A 20 -7.77 -3.89 -4.00
CA PRO A 20 -9.15 -3.42 -4.05
C PRO A 20 -9.77 -3.19 -2.66
N VAL A 21 -9.21 -3.82 -1.62
CA VAL A 21 -9.69 -3.64 -0.26
C VAL A 21 -9.21 -2.31 0.34
N LYS A 22 -8.01 -1.83 -0.01
CA LYS A 22 -7.54 -0.49 0.37
C LYS A 22 -8.49 0.61 -0.13
N ALA A 23 -9.06 0.43 -1.30
CA ALA A 23 -10.02 1.37 -1.86
C ALA A 23 -11.33 1.49 -1.05
N LEU A 24 -11.57 0.61 -0.08
CA LEU A 24 -12.69 0.70 0.87
C LEU A 24 -12.39 1.61 2.07
N GLN A 25 -11.15 2.04 2.24
CA GLN A 25 -10.73 2.89 3.37
C GLN A 25 -11.56 4.18 3.41
N GLY A 26 -12.14 4.48 4.58
CA GLY A 26 -13.01 5.65 4.79
C GLY A 26 -14.41 5.54 4.18
N ARG A 27 -14.73 4.46 3.42
CA ARG A 27 -16.03 4.29 2.75
C ARG A 27 -16.97 3.33 3.49
N VAL A 28 -16.42 2.46 4.31
CA VAL A 28 -17.19 1.47 5.06
C VAL A 28 -17.11 1.78 6.56
N PRO A 29 -18.18 2.31 7.18
CA PRO A 29 -18.20 2.60 8.61
C PRO A 29 -17.88 1.36 9.46
N GLY A 30 -17.00 1.52 10.47
CA GLY A 30 -16.58 0.43 11.35
C GLY A 30 -15.54 -0.52 10.74
N MET A 31 -14.95 -0.17 9.60
CA MET A 31 -13.84 -0.87 8.99
C MET A 31 -12.57 -0.03 9.12
N ASN A 32 -11.52 -0.60 9.65
CA ASN A 32 -10.20 0.00 9.72
C ASN A 32 -9.26 -0.73 8.76
N ILE A 33 -8.55 0.03 7.94
CA ILE A 33 -7.59 -0.49 6.97
C ILE A 33 -6.27 0.22 7.21
N THR A 34 -5.23 -0.53 7.51
CA THR A 34 -3.88 -0.03 7.69
C THR A 34 -3.00 -0.58 6.59
N ALA A 35 -2.51 0.30 5.74
CA ALA A 35 -1.54 -0.06 4.70
C ALA A 35 -0.12 -0.05 5.29
N ASP A 36 0.71 -0.98 4.86
CA ASP A 36 2.10 -1.10 5.29
C ASP A 36 3.08 -0.24 4.47
N GLY A 37 2.60 0.41 3.41
CA GLY A 37 3.42 1.25 2.53
C GLY A 37 4.24 0.48 1.48
N ASN A 38 4.16 -0.84 1.46
CA ASN A 38 4.85 -1.66 0.46
C ASN A 38 4.29 -1.45 -0.96
N PRO A 39 5.12 -1.60 -2.01
CA PRO A 39 4.68 -1.49 -3.40
C PRO A 39 3.57 -2.48 -3.79
N SER A 40 3.49 -3.64 -3.14
CA SER A 40 2.39 -4.60 -3.32
C SER A 40 1.03 -4.04 -2.90
N GLY A 41 1.02 -3.00 -2.05
CA GLY A 41 -0.20 -2.43 -1.51
C GLY A 41 -0.88 -3.36 -0.50
N SER A 42 -0.12 -4.23 0.18
CA SER A 42 -0.67 -5.06 1.24
C SER A 42 -1.28 -4.20 2.34
N ALA A 43 -2.31 -4.71 2.98
CA ALA A 43 -3.04 -3.99 4.00
C ALA A 43 -3.66 -4.93 5.03
N THR A 44 -3.60 -4.51 6.27
CA THR A 44 -4.30 -5.15 7.37
C THR A 44 -5.71 -4.58 7.49
N VAL A 45 -6.70 -5.45 7.50
CA VAL A 45 -8.12 -5.08 7.57
C VAL A 45 -8.71 -5.53 8.89
N ARG A 46 -9.45 -4.66 9.56
CA ARG A 46 -10.18 -4.97 10.79
C ARG A 46 -11.62 -4.47 10.67
N ILE A 47 -12.58 -5.34 10.96
CA ILE A 47 -14.00 -5.00 10.98
C ILE A 47 -14.45 -5.00 12.43
N ARG A 48 -14.96 -3.84 12.93
CA ARG A 48 -15.38 -3.63 14.32
C ARG A 48 -14.28 -3.83 15.37
N GLY A 49 -13.01 -3.68 14.98
CA GLY A 49 -11.87 -3.73 15.91
C GLY A 49 -11.26 -5.12 16.08
N ILE A 50 -10.61 -5.33 17.22
CA ILE A 50 -9.92 -6.56 17.59
C ILE A 50 -10.82 -7.35 18.53
N GLY A 51 -11.25 -8.53 18.12
CA GLY A 51 -12.15 -9.39 18.90
C GLY A 51 -11.45 -10.58 19.56
N THR A 52 -10.24 -10.94 19.11
CA THR A 52 -9.48 -12.09 19.62
C THR A 52 -8.00 -11.79 19.75
N LEU A 53 -7.30 -12.57 20.58
CA LEU A 53 -5.83 -12.48 20.70
C LEU A 53 -5.08 -13.13 19.52
N ASN A 54 -5.79 -13.89 18.70
CA ASN A 54 -5.23 -14.60 17.55
C ASN A 54 -5.43 -13.78 16.25
N ASN A 55 -5.90 -14.43 15.19
CA ASN A 55 -6.17 -13.79 13.92
C ASN A 55 -7.50 -13.02 13.95
N ASN A 56 -7.45 -11.73 13.63
CA ASN A 56 -8.59 -10.84 13.51
C ASN A 56 -8.89 -10.43 12.06
N ASP A 57 -8.31 -11.10 11.06
CA ASP A 57 -8.59 -10.84 9.67
C ASP A 57 -10.01 -11.27 9.29
N PRO A 58 -10.71 -10.50 8.46
CA PRO A 58 -12.01 -10.90 7.95
C PRO A 58 -11.86 -12.11 7.00
N LEU A 59 -12.94 -12.85 6.84
CA LEU A 59 -13.01 -13.91 5.83
C LEU A 59 -13.25 -13.28 4.45
N TYR A 60 -12.42 -13.63 3.47
CA TYR A 60 -12.63 -13.22 2.09
C TYR A 60 -13.33 -14.32 1.31
N ILE A 61 -14.36 -13.94 0.54
CA ILE A 61 -15.11 -14.81 -0.37
C ILE A 61 -15.03 -14.22 -1.76
N ILE A 62 -14.42 -14.93 -2.70
CA ILE A 62 -14.35 -14.50 -4.09
C ILE A 62 -15.22 -15.45 -4.93
N ASP A 63 -16.24 -14.91 -5.57
CA ASP A 63 -17.22 -15.67 -6.39
C ASP A 63 -17.78 -16.89 -5.66
N GLY A 64 -18.05 -16.75 -4.35
CA GLY A 64 -18.58 -17.81 -3.50
C GLY A 64 -17.51 -18.73 -2.87
N VAL A 65 -16.24 -18.60 -3.23
CA VAL A 65 -15.15 -19.43 -2.73
C VAL A 65 -14.36 -18.73 -1.62
N PRO A 66 -14.27 -19.31 -0.40
CA PRO A 66 -13.43 -18.76 0.65
C PRO A 66 -11.95 -18.81 0.27
N THR A 67 -11.26 -17.69 0.43
CA THR A 67 -9.83 -17.58 0.10
C THR A 67 -9.03 -17.05 1.28
N LYS A 68 -7.75 -17.44 1.31
CA LYS A 68 -6.71 -16.86 2.18
C LYS A 68 -5.66 -16.07 1.38
N ALA A 69 -5.82 -15.99 0.07
CA ALA A 69 -4.90 -15.22 -0.78
C ALA A 69 -4.89 -13.75 -0.39
N GLY A 70 -3.75 -13.11 -0.52
CA GLY A 70 -3.61 -11.68 -0.30
C GLY A 70 -4.46 -10.90 -1.31
N MET A 71 -5.17 -9.89 -0.85
CA MET A 71 -6.06 -9.12 -1.75
C MET A 71 -5.30 -8.28 -2.78
N HIS A 72 -4.02 -8.04 -2.57
CA HIS A 72 -3.11 -7.41 -3.54
C HIS A 72 -2.82 -8.32 -4.77
N GLU A 73 -3.05 -9.62 -4.66
CA GLU A 73 -2.96 -10.56 -5.78
C GLU A 73 -4.15 -10.46 -6.74
N LEU A 74 -5.27 -9.89 -6.29
CA LEU A 74 -6.48 -9.75 -7.10
C LEU A 74 -6.41 -8.47 -7.94
N ASN A 75 -6.69 -8.59 -9.25
CA ASN A 75 -6.80 -7.44 -10.12
C ASN A 75 -8.10 -6.66 -9.84
N GLY A 76 -7.98 -5.43 -9.35
CA GLY A 76 -9.13 -4.56 -9.07
C GLY A 76 -10.02 -4.31 -10.28
N ASN A 77 -9.46 -4.34 -11.50
CA ASN A 77 -10.24 -4.17 -12.73
C ASN A 77 -11.16 -5.35 -13.05
N ASP A 78 -10.93 -6.52 -12.45
CA ASP A 78 -11.80 -7.69 -12.65
C ASP A 78 -12.97 -7.75 -11.66
N ILE A 79 -13.04 -6.83 -10.71
CA ILE A 79 -14.09 -6.81 -9.70
C ILE A 79 -15.33 -6.11 -10.24
N GLU A 80 -16.51 -6.64 -9.93
CA GLU A 80 -17.80 -6.00 -10.18
C GLU A 80 -18.36 -5.32 -8.93
N SER A 81 -18.24 -5.96 -7.76
CA SER A 81 -18.69 -5.39 -6.49
C SER A 81 -17.96 -5.97 -5.29
N ILE A 82 -17.89 -5.19 -4.22
CA ILE A 82 -17.42 -5.64 -2.92
C ILE A 82 -18.52 -5.38 -1.89
N GLN A 83 -18.87 -6.41 -1.14
CA GLN A 83 -19.85 -6.34 -0.05
C GLN A 83 -19.16 -6.67 1.26
N VAL A 84 -19.41 -5.88 2.29
CA VAL A 84 -18.86 -6.11 3.64
C VAL A 84 -19.99 -6.46 4.56
N LEU A 85 -19.97 -7.71 5.08
CA LEU A 85 -20.90 -8.25 6.05
C LEU A 85 -20.30 -8.07 7.44
N LYS A 86 -20.87 -7.14 8.21
CA LYS A 86 -20.31 -6.71 9.50
C LYS A 86 -20.97 -7.36 10.70
N ASP A 87 -22.15 -7.93 10.54
CA ASP A 87 -22.89 -8.53 11.62
C ASP A 87 -22.93 -10.06 11.54
N ALA A 88 -23.12 -10.70 12.69
CA ALA A 88 -23.18 -12.15 12.80
C ALA A 88 -24.35 -12.77 12.02
N ALA A 89 -25.46 -12.04 11.87
CA ALA A 89 -26.64 -12.54 11.17
C ALA A 89 -26.38 -12.69 9.68
N SER A 90 -25.79 -11.68 9.02
CA SER A 90 -25.44 -11.75 7.60
C SER A 90 -24.23 -12.65 7.32
N ALA A 91 -23.34 -12.84 8.30
CA ALA A 91 -22.14 -13.66 8.18
C ALA A 91 -22.37 -15.15 8.56
N SER A 92 -23.52 -15.49 9.17
CA SER A 92 -23.81 -16.81 9.74
C SER A 92 -23.70 -17.97 8.74
N ILE A 93 -24.00 -17.74 7.47
CA ILE A 93 -23.89 -18.75 6.41
C ILE A 93 -22.43 -19.25 6.20
N TYR A 94 -21.44 -18.50 6.66
CA TYR A 94 -20.02 -18.83 6.54
C TYR A 94 -19.43 -19.46 7.82
N GLY A 95 -20.27 -19.67 8.85
CA GLY A 95 -19.91 -20.33 10.10
C GLY A 95 -18.94 -19.56 10.99
N SER A 96 -18.20 -20.27 11.84
CA SER A 96 -17.27 -19.69 12.82
C SER A 96 -16.12 -18.87 12.19
N ARG A 97 -15.74 -19.17 10.95
CA ARG A 97 -14.70 -18.41 10.23
C ARG A 97 -15.10 -16.96 9.95
N ALA A 98 -16.38 -16.64 10.02
CA ALA A 98 -16.92 -15.32 9.78
C ALA A 98 -17.01 -14.44 11.04
N ALA A 99 -16.45 -14.89 12.18
CA ALA A 99 -16.53 -14.16 13.46
C ALA A 99 -15.96 -12.73 13.39
N ASN A 100 -14.97 -12.50 12.55
CA ASN A 100 -14.32 -11.20 12.34
C ASN A 100 -14.93 -10.40 11.16
N GLY A 101 -16.11 -10.81 10.66
CA GLY A 101 -16.75 -10.25 9.48
C GLY A 101 -16.35 -10.95 8.19
N VAL A 102 -17.07 -10.65 7.11
CA VAL A 102 -16.86 -11.25 5.78
C VAL A 102 -16.79 -10.15 4.72
N ILE A 103 -15.84 -10.28 3.83
CA ILE A 103 -15.73 -9.45 2.63
C ILE A 103 -16.03 -10.35 1.43
N VAL A 104 -17.17 -10.09 0.78
CA VAL A 104 -17.61 -10.82 -0.41
C VAL A 104 -17.25 -10.01 -1.64
N ILE A 105 -16.47 -10.60 -2.51
CA ILE A 105 -16.00 -10.01 -3.76
C ILE A 105 -16.65 -10.77 -4.92
N THR A 106 -17.37 -10.02 -5.74
CA THR A 106 -17.95 -10.55 -6.96
C THR A 106 -17.13 -10.02 -8.14
N THR A 107 -16.69 -10.92 -9.01
CA THR A 107 -15.92 -10.54 -10.20
C THR A 107 -16.82 -10.36 -11.42
N LYS A 108 -16.28 -9.62 -12.41
CA LYS A 108 -16.99 -9.33 -13.65
C LYS A 108 -17.30 -10.61 -14.41
N GLN A 109 -18.50 -10.65 -14.94
CA GLN A 109 -19.00 -11.72 -15.80
C GLN A 109 -19.37 -11.15 -17.18
N GLY A 110 -19.51 -12.04 -18.15
CA GLY A 110 -20.05 -11.66 -19.45
C GLY A 110 -21.47 -11.13 -19.34
N LYS A 111 -21.78 -10.06 -20.05
CA LYS A 111 -23.11 -9.48 -20.09
C LYS A 111 -23.75 -9.75 -21.45
N LYS A 112 -25.06 -10.04 -21.46
CA LYS A 112 -25.84 -10.23 -22.68
C LYS A 112 -25.71 -9.01 -23.59
N GLY A 113 -25.43 -9.23 -24.88
CA GLY A 113 -25.27 -8.17 -25.86
C GLY A 113 -24.09 -8.41 -26.80
N GLN A 114 -23.65 -7.34 -27.45
CA GLN A 114 -22.52 -7.37 -28.37
C GLN A 114 -21.21 -7.56 -27.62
N ILE A 115 -20.20 -8.08 -28.28
CA ILE A 115 -18.83 -8.19 -27.76
C ILE A 115 -18.34 -6.79 -27.36
N LYS A 116 -17.91 -6.66 -26.12
CA LYS A 116 -17.27 -5.45 -25.58
C LYS A 116 -15.80 -5.75 -25.31
N ILE A 117 -14.95 -4.92 -25.89
CA ILE A 117 -13.50 -4.95 -25.65
C ILE A 117 -13.17 -3.64 -24.95
N ASN A 118 -12.54 -3.74 -23.77
CA ASN A 118 -12.05 -2.59 -23.04
C ASN A 118 -10.54 -2.73 -22.86
N PHE A 119 -9.83 -1.64 -23.07
CA PHE A 119 -8.42 -1.52 -22.78
C PHE A 119 -8.20 -0.29 -21.89
N ASP A 120 -7.67 -0.51 -20.72
CA ASP A 120 -7.35 0.52 -19.75
C ASP A 120 -5.83 0.54 -19.54
N ALA A 121 -5.22 1.70 -19.66
CA ALA A 121 -3.82 1.91 -19.41
C ALA A 121 -3.63 3.15 -18.54
N SER A 122 -2.84 3.03 -17.49
CA SER A 122 -2.48 4.15 -16.62
C SER A 122 -1.02 4.11 -16.23
N VAL A 123 -0.43 5.29 -16.15
CA VAL A 123 0.90 5.50 -15.60
C VAL A 123 0.82 6.64 -14.62
N SER A 124 1.30 6.42 -13.39
CA SER A 124 1.33 7.44 -12.34
C SER A 124 2.67 7.47 -11.64
N ALA A 125 3.03 8.64 -11.13
CA ALA A 125 4.20 8.85 -10.31
C ALA A 125 3.77 8.97 -8.84
N SER A 126 4.49 8.32 -7.95
CA SER A 126 4.34 8.48 -6.51
C SER A 126 5.62 9.06 -5.93
N MET A 127 5.45 10.01 -5.04
CA MET A 127 6.56 10.67 -4.36
C MET A 127 6.32 10.61 -2.87
N TYR A 128 7.41 10.48 -2.13
CA TYR A 128 7.34 10.60 -0.69
C TYR A 128 7.15 12.09 -0.32
N GLN A 129 6.10 12.37 0.39
CA GLN A 129 5.85 13.70 0.96
C GLN A 129 6.32 13.72 2.41
N SER A 130 7.63 13.68 2.65
CA SER A 130 8.13 13.94 4.00
C SER A 130 7.94 15.41 4.32
N LYS A 131 7.48 15.64 5.54
CA LYS A 131 7.48 16.96 6.16
C LYS A 131 8.30 16.97 7.44
N MET A 132 9.12 15.94 7.61
CA MET A 132 10.05 15.91 8.72
C MET A 132 11.30 16.68 8.29
N ASP A 133 11.38 17.92 8.74
CA ASP A 133 12.60 18.71 8.58
C ASP A 133 13.64 18.15 9.55
N VAL A 134 14.70 17.60 8.99
CA VAL A 134 15.87 17.18 9.76
C VAL A 134 16.93 18.27 9.73
N LEU A 135 17.71 18.37 10.80
CA LEU A 135 18.81 19.31 10.87
C LEU A 135 19.89 18.91 9.87
N ASN A 136 20.37 19.86 9.06
CA ASN A 136 21.61 19.65 8.31
C ASN A 136 22.82 19.70 9.25
N THR A 137 24.00 19.39 8.73
CA THR A 137 25.24 19.30 9.51
C THR A 137 25.54 20.59 10.26
N GLU A 138 25.31 21.75 9.67
CA GLU A 138 25.52 23.05 10.35
C GLU A 138 24.51 23.29 11.47
N GLN A 139 23.24 23.07 11.22
CA GLN A 139 22.17 23.24 12.20
C GLN A 139 22.36 22.28 13.38
N TYR A 140 22.73 21.03 13.08
CA TYR A 140 23.03 20.03 14.08
C TYR A 140 24.22 20.46 14.96
N GLY A 141 25.31 20.95 14.35
CA GLY A 141 26.45 21.46 15.09
C GLY A 141 26.08 22.62 16.03
N ARG A 142 25.23 23.54 15.59
CA ARG A 142 24.76 24.66 16.47
C ARG A 142 23.90 24.13 17.61
N ALA A 143 23.03 23.15 17.37
CA ALA A 143 22.23 22.53 18.41
C ALA A 143 23.10 21.79 19.44
N MET A 144 24.12 21.08 18.96
CA MET A 144 25.10 20.41 19.85
C MET A 144 25.89 21.39 20.70
N TRP A 145 26.35 22.53 20.12
CA TRP A 145 26.99 23.59 20.89
C TRP A 145 26.10 24.06 22.05
N GLN A 146 24.83 24.33 21.74
CA GLN A 146 23.88 24.79 22.76
C GLN A 146 23.65 23.73 23.85
N ALA A 147 23.59 22.44 23.48
CA ALA A 147 23.42 21.36 24.44
C ALA A 147 24.60 21.28 25.40
N TYR A 148 25.86 21.25 24.89
CA TYR A 148 27.06 21.22 25.72
C TYR A 148 27.15 22.40 26.68
N VAL A 149 26.83 23.61 26.18
CA VAL A 149 26.81 24.82 26.97
C VAL A 149 25.78 24.78 28.09
N ASN A 150 24.58 24.28 27.79
CA ASN A 150 23.49 24.11 28.77
C ASN A 150 23.85 23.10 29.87
N ASP A 151 24.61 22.08 29.51
CA ASP A 151 25.10 21.07 30.47
C ASP A 151 26.34 21.52 31.26
N GLY A 152 26.87 22.72 30.93
CA GLY A 152 28.10 23.24 31.56
C GLY A 152 29.37 22.57 31.07
N GLU A 153 29.32 21.87 29.95
CA GLU A 153 30.43 21.15 29.35
C GLU A 153 31.14 21.98 28.27
N ASN A 154 32.37 21.61 27.92
CA ASN A 154 33.12 22.24 26.87
C ASN A 154 32.67 21.71 25.50
N PRO A 155 32.04 22.52 24.62
CA PRO A 155 31.59 22.10 23.30
C PRO A 155 32.72 21.52 22.43
N ASN A 156 33.96 21.95 22.60
CA ASN A 156 35.12 21.44 21.83
C ASN A 156 35.57 20.06 22.27
N GLY A 157 34.99 19.48 23.32
CA GLY A 157 35.20 18.09 23.75
C GLY A 157 34.39 17.07 22.91
N ASN A 158 33.65 17.52 21.88
CA ASN A 158 32.83 16.62 21.06
C ASN A 158 33.68 15.68 20.17
N ALA A 159 33.16 14.47 19.95
CA ALA A 159 33.78 13.48 19.07
C ALA A 159 33.33 13.60 17.58
N LEU A 160 32.50 14.59 17.24
CA LEU A 160 31.86 14.73 15.93
C LEU A 160 32.64 15.59 14.94
N GLY A 161 33.80 16.13 15.37
CA GLY A 161 34.68 16.94 14.53
C GLY A 161 34.29 18.42 14.39
N TYR A 162 33.33 18.90 15.19
CA TYR A 162 33.00 20.32 15.26
C TYR A 162 34.05 21.08 16.08
N ASN A 163 34.46 22.24 15.59
CA ASN A 163 35.28 23.18 16.28
C ASN A 163 34.50 24.51 16.47
N TYR A 164 34.32 24.91 17.71
CA TYR A 164 33.55 26.07 18.11
C TYR A 164 34.46 27.19 18.58
N ASN A 165 34.35 28.36 17.96
CA ASN A 165 34.87 29.58 18.53
C ASN A 165 33.72 30.24 19.31
N TRP A 166 33.81 30.22 20.63
CA TRP A 166 32.75 30.68 21.51
C TRP A 166 33.32 31.37 22.74
N GLY A 167 32.48 32.10 23.46
CA GLY A 167 32.89 32.79 24.68
C GLY A 167 31.67 33.27 25.45
N TYR A 168 31.88 34.29 26.32
CA TYR A 168 30.80 34.87 27.09
C TYR A 168 30.65 36.35 26.72
N ASP A 169 29.40 36.84 26.68
CA ASP A 169 29.13 38.26 26.56
C ASP A 169 29.40 39.03 27.86
N ALA A 170 29.18 40.36 27.85
CA ALA A 170 29.36 41.24 29.00
C ALA A 170 28.41 40.90 30.18
N ASN A 171 27.36 40.15 29.93
CA ASN A 171 26.37 39.71 30.93
C ASN A 171 26.63 38.27 31.42
N GLY A 172 27.69 37.62 30.91
CA GLY A 172 28.04 36.24 31.28
C GLY A 172 27.24 35.17 30.52
N ASN A 173 26.53 35.53 29.43
CA ASN A 173 25.82 34.57 28.59
C ASN A 173 26.79 33.95 27.57
N PRO A 174 26.68 32.66 27.30
CA PRO A 174 27.50 32.01 26.28
C PRO A 174 27.12 32.47 24.89
N VAL A 175 28.09 32.77 24.03
CA VAL A 175 27.91 33.23 22.65
C VAL A 175 28.77 32.41 21.72
N LEU A 176 28.17 31.89 20.67
CA LEU A 176 28.85 31.21 19.55
C LEU A 176 29.25 32.27 18.51
N HIS A 177 30.57 32.48 18.34
CA HIS A 177 31.10 33.41 17.35
C HIS A 177 31.20 32.78 15.97
N SER A 178 31.74 31.57 15.91
CA SER A 178 31.83 30.81 14.67
C SER A 178 31.91 29.31 14.95
N MET A 179 31.60 28.52 13.95
CA MET A 179 31.71 27.09 13.97
C MET A 179 32.35 26.62 12.67
N SER A 180 33.20 25.63 12.76
CA SER A 180 33.76 24.93 11.60
C SER A 180 33.70 23.42 11.83
N LEU A 181 33.59 22.67 10.75
CA LEU A 181 33.59 21.22 10.75
C LEU A 181 34.90 20.76 10.11
N SER A 182 35.57 19.83 10.78
CA SER A 182 36.76 19.19 10.22
C SER A 182 36.41 18.43 8.94
N LYS A 183 37.29 18.47 7.95
CA LYS A 183 37.10 17.66 6.72
C LYS A 183 37.14 16.17 6.96
N TYR A 184 37.82 15.74 7.99
CA TYR A 184 37.99 14.35 8.38
C TYR A 184 37.79 14.19 9.87
N LEU A 185 37.20 13.04 10.26
CA LEU A 185 36.99 12.67 11.68
C LEU A 185 38.26 12.07 12.31
N ASP A 186 39.20 11.62 11.50
CA ASP A 186 40.43 10.98 11.94
C ASP A 186 41.69 11.76 11.54
N SER A 187 42.75 11.60 12.28
CA SER A 187 44.04 12.25 12.03
C SER A 187 44.79 11.72 10.79
N LYS A 188 44.35 10.57 10.27
CA LYS A 188 44.93 9.95 9.06
C LYS A 188 44.25 10.40 7.78
N ASN A 189 43.20 11.23 7.89
CA ASN A 189 42.39 11.70 6.76
C ASN A 189 41.74 10.55 5.94
N THR A 190 41.33 9.49 6.64
CA THR A 190 40.69 8.31 5.99
C THR A 190 39.16 8.30 6.15
N MET A 191 38.62 9.06 7.10
CA MET A 191 37.19 9.13 7.41
C MET A 191 36.68 10.55 7.10
N PRO A 192 36.24 10.85 5.88
CA PRO A 192 35.68 12.16 5.57
C PRO A 192 34.39 12.38 6.35
N VAL A 193 34.15 13.62 6.78
CA VAL A 193 32.87 14.04 7.34
C VAL A 193 31.85 14.10 6.21
N ALA A 194 30.70 13.48 6.43
CA ALA A 194 29.60 13.46 5.46
C ALA A 194 28.50 14.43 5.88
N ASP A 195 27.84 15.04 4.88
CA ASP A 195 26.60 15.78 5.01
C ASP A 195 25.58 15.12 4.08
N THR A 196 25.24 13.88 4.39
CA THR A 196 24.40 13.04 3.54
C THR A 196 22.96 13.14 4.00
N ASP A 197 22.08 13.55 3.12
CA ASP A 197 20.64 13.38 3.31
C ASP A 197 20.28 11.91 3.05
N TRP A 198 20.26 11.13 4.13
CA TRP A 198 19.94 9.70 4.06
C TRP A 198 18.53 9.45 3.52
N PHE A 199 17.65 10.42 3.67
CA PHE A 199 16.29 10.29 3.16
C PHE A 199 16.28 10.34 1.62
N ASP A 200 17.00 11.29 1.03
CA ASP A 200 17.18 11.37 -0.43
C ASP A 200 17.96 10.17 -0.97
N GLU A 201 18.92 9.65 -0.20
CA GLU A 201 19.69 8.49 -0.62
C GLU A 201 18.84 7.22 -0.71
N ILE A 202 17.85 7.03 0.15
CA ILE A 202 17.00 5.83 0.16
C ILE A 202 15.70 6.00 -0.62
N THR A 203 15.32 7.22 -1.02
CA THR A 203 14.07 7.46 -1.73
C THR A 203 14.27 7.76 -3.21
N ARG A 204 13.21 7.60 -3.97
CA ARG A 204 13.10 7.96 -5.39
C ARG A 204 11.66 8.30 -5.73
N THR A 205 11.45 8.91 -6.89
CA THR A 205 10.12 8.95 -7.50
C THR A 205 9.74 7.53 -7.94
N GLY A 206 8.71 6.98 -7.33
CA GLY A 206 8.13 5.70 -7.72
C GLY A 206 7.30 5.85 -9.00
N VAL A 207 7.20 4.77 -9.78
CA VAL A 207 6.40 4.73 -11.01
C VAL A 207 5.46 3.54 -10.95
N ILE A 208 4.17 3.80 -11.09
CA ILE A 208 3.14 2.78 -11.15
C ILE A 208 2.65 2.69 -12.59
N GLN A 209 2.66 1.49 -13.13
CA GLN A 209 2.16 1.17 -14.48
C GLN A 209 1.08 0.10 -14.36
N GLN A 210 -0.05 0.33 -15.03
CA GLN A 210 -1.14 -0.62 -15.06
C GLN A 210 -1.71 -0.70 -16.47
N TYR A 211 -1.84 -1.91 -16.97
CA TYR A 211 -2.42 -2.22 -18.26
C TYR A 211 -3.46 -3.33 -18.09
N ASN A 212 -4.63 -3.14 -18.62
CA ASN A 212 -5.72 -4.09 -18.48
C ASN A 212 -6.49 -4.22 -19.79
N LEU A 213 -6.62 -5.44 -20.29
CA LEU A 213 -7.41 -5.76 -21.47
C LEU A 213 -8.53 -6.70 -21.02
N SER A 214 -9.77 -6.39 -21.37
CA SER A 214 -10.89 -7.29 -21.11
C SER A 214 -11.80 -7.42 -22.31
N VAL A 215 -12.35 -8.62 -22.46
CA VAL A 215 -13.34 -8.97 -23.49
C VAL A 215 -14.52 -9.61 -22.78
N SER A 216 -15.71 -9.09 -23.01
CA SER A 216 -16.95 -9.65 -22.50
C SER A 216 -17.93 -9.90 -23.63
N ASN A 217 -18.61 -11.03 -23.56
CA ASN A 217 -19.66 -11.42 -24.49
C ASN A 217 -20.76 -12.17 -23.73
N GLY A 218 -21.99 -12.12 -24.24
CA GLY A 218 -23.08 -12.89 -23.67
C GLY A 218 -24.26 -12.99 -24.62
N SER A 219 -24.93 -14.13 -24.53
CA SER A 219 -26.16 -14.46 -25.25
C SER A 219 -27.26 -14.90 -24.27
N GLU A 220 -28.37 -15.39 -24.75
CA GLU A 220 -29.40 -16.04 -23.91
C GLU A 220 -28.93 -17.38 -23.35
N LYS A 221 -28.04 -18.05 -24.09
CA LYS A 221 -27.54 -19.39 -23.74
C LYS A 221 -26.26 -19.40 -22.94
N GLY A 222 -25.59 -18.25 -22.79
CA GLY A 222 -24.38 -18.18 -22.00
C GLY A 222 -23.64 -16.85 -22.09
N SER A 223 -22.69 -16.68 -21.21
CA SER A 223 -21.87 -15.49 -21.13
C SER A 223 -20.40 -15.85 -20.87
N SER A 224 -19.50 -15.00 -21.35
CA SER A 224 -18.06 -15.17 -21.15
C SER A 224 -17.42 -13.82 -20.87
N PHE A 225 -16.50 -13.82 -19.92
CA PHE A 225 -15.62 -12.70 -19.62
C PHE A 225 -14.18 -13.22 -19.60
N PHE A 226 -13.30 -12.51 -20.27
CA PHE A 226 -11.87 -12.76 -20.28
C PHE A 226 -11.12 -11.47 -19.98
N SER A 227 -10.09 -11.53 -19.15
CA SER A 227 -9.20 -10.39 -18.90
C SER A 227 -7.74 -10.81 -18.79
N LEU A 228 -6.88 -9.86 -19.19
CA LEU A 228 -5.43 -9.88 -18.95
C LEU A 228 -5.06 -8.58 -18.28
N GLY A 229 -4.28 -8.68 -17.21
CA GLY A 229 -3.80 -7.52 -16.46
C GLY A 229 -2.31 -7.61 -16.21
N TYR A 230 -1.64 -6.48 -16.35
CA TYR A 230 -0.26 -6.27 -15.89
C TYR A 230 -0.22 -5.04 -15.00
N TYR A 231 0.40 -5.20 -13.85
CA TYR A 231 0.62 -4.13 -12.88
C TYR A 231 2.07 -4.15 -12.46
N LYS A 232 2.71 -2.97 -12.44
CA LYS A 232 4.06 -2.78 -11.91
C LYS A 232 4.09 -1.53 -11.05
N ASN A 233 4.66 -1.65 -9.87
CA ASN A 233 4.89 -0.55 -8.95
C ASN A 233 6.36 -0.53 -8.53
N LEU A 234 7.10 0.45 -9.03
CA LEU A 234 8.42 0.78 -8.51
C LEU A 234 8.23 1.63 -7.27
N GLY A 235 8.59 1.12 -6.10
CA GLY A 235 8.37 1.78 -4.83
C GLY A 235 9.14 3.09 -4.69
N VAL A 236 8.66 3.96 -3.79
CA VAL A 236 9.35 5.21 -3.43
C VAL A 236 10.64 4.99 -2.63
N ILE A 237 10.78 3.87 -1.97
CA ILE A 237 12.05 3.41 -1.40
C ILE A 237 12.81 2.69 -2.50
N LYS A 238 14.10 3.03 -2.67
CA LYS A 238 14.97 2.36 -3.66
C LYS A 238 14.99 0.85 -3.37
N ASP A 239 15.15 0.06 -4.43
CA ASP A 239 15.22 -1.41 -4.39
C ASP A 239 13.96 -2.10 -3.86
N THR A 240 12.83 -1.40 -3.85
CA THR A 240 11.52 -2.03 -3.60
C THR A 240 10.69 -1.99 -4.86
N ASP A 241 10.06 -3.10 -5.18
CA ASP A 241 9.13 -3.19 -6.30
C ASP A 241 8.09 -4.29 -6.11
N PHE A 242 7.04 -4.20 -6.90
CA PHE A 242 6.02 -5.23 -7.01
C PHE A 242 5.54 -5.30 -8.46
N ASP A 243 5.46 -6.50 -9.00
CA ASP A 243 4.78 -6.75 -10.26
C ASP A 243 3.76 -7.88 -10.14
N ARG A 244 2.71 -7.76 -10.92
CA ARG A 244 1.65 -8.76 -11.03
C ARG A 244 1.21 -8.90 -12.49
N PHE A 245 1.22 -10.12 -12.96
CA PHE A 245 0.50 -10.55 -14.14
C PHE A 245 -0.74 -11.33 -13.71
N SER A 246 -1.89 -11.02 -14.29
CA SER A 246 -3.15 -11.69 -14.01
C SER A 246 -3.88 -12.06 -15.29
N ALA A 247 -4.48 -13.24 -15.29
CA ALA A 247 -5.41 -13.68 -16.33
C ALA A 247 -6.65 -14.27 -15.67
N ARG A 248 -7.83 -13.87 -16.16
CA ARG A 248 -9.11 -14.36 -15.66
C ARG A 248 -10.00 -14.78 -16.80
N MET A 249 -10.74 -15.87 -16.58
CA MET A 249 -11.80 -16.35 -17.46
C MET A 249 -12.99 -16.78 -16.62
N ASN A 250 -14.14 -16.13 -16.86
CA ASN A 250 -15.41 -16.50 -16.28
C ASN A 250 -16.36 -16.83 -17.41
N SER A 251 -17.01 -17.98 -17.38
CA SER A 251 -17.99 -18.36 -18.39
C SER A 251 -19.10 -19.20 -17.79
N ASP A 252 -20.33 -18.90 -18.16
CA ASP A 252 -21.52 -19.63 -17.75
C ASP A 252 -22.34 -19.98 -18.99
N TYR A 253 -22.73 -21.23 -19.11
CA TYR A 253 -23.53 -21.75 -20.22
C TYR A 253 -24.74 -22.49 -19.70
N LYS A 254 -25.90 -22.15 -20.24
CA LYS A 254 -27.16 -22.82 -19.99
C LYS A 254 -27.35 -23.94 -21.01
N LEU A 255 -27.49 -25.12 -20.50
CA LEU A 255 -27.75 -26.33 -21.29
C LEU A 255 -29.15 -26.83 -20.99
N ILE A 256 -29.78 -27.52 -21.97
CA ILE A 256 -31.09 -28.17 -21.83
C ILE A 256 -32.15 -27.20 -21.30
N ASP A 257 -32.52 -26.18 -22.12
CA ASP A 257 -33.61 -25.25 -21.86
C ASP A 257 -33.62 -24.66 -20.42
N ASP A 258 -32.48 -24.15 -19.98
CA ASP A 258 -32.27 -23.54 -18.67
C ASP A 258 -32.29 -24.51 -17.45
N ILE A 259 -32.43 -25.80 -17.66
CA ILE A 259 -32.45 -26.80 -16.57
C ILE A 259 -31.01 -27.03 -15.99
N LEU A 260 -29.99 -26.97 -16.83
CA LEU A 260 -28.61 -27.18 -16.46
C LEU A 260 -27.76 -25.96 -16.83
N THR A 261 -27.11 -25.37 -15.83
CA THR A 261 -26.09 -24.32 -16.04
C THR A 261 -24.72 -24.88 -15.67
N ILE A 262 -23.75 -24.76 -16.57
CA ILE A 262 -22.35 -25.09 -16.31
C ILE A 262 -21.58 -23.77 -16.26
N GLY A 263 -20.94 -23.49 -15.13
CA GLY A 263 -20.11 -22.33 -14.90
C GLY A 263 -18.64 -22.71 -14.70
N GLN A 264 -17.74 -21.88 -15.22
CA GLN A 264 -16.30 -22.00 -15.03
C GLN A 264 -15.73 -20.63 -14.65
N HIS A 265 -15.03 -20.60 -13.51
CA HIS A 265 -14.29 -19.44 -13.03
C HIS A 265 -12.83 -19.80 -12.85
N PHE A 266 -11.98 -19.24 -13.67
CA PHE A 266 -10.54 -19.52 -13.65
C PHE A 266 -9.76 -18.21 -13.47
N THR A 267 -8.79 -18.25 -12.58
CA THR A 267 -7.88 -17.13 -12.34
C THR A 267 -6.45 -17.65 -12.24
N LEU A 268 -5.54 -16.99 -12.95
CA LEU A 268 -4.12 -17.20 -12.87
C LEU A 268 -3.46 -15.88 -12.48
N ASN A 269 -2.69 -15.89 -11.40
CA ASN A 269 -1.89 -14.74 -10.96
C ASN A 269 -0.43 -15.18 -10.80
N ARG A 270 0.46 -14.31 -11.23
CA ARG A 270 1.89 -14.40 -10.92
C ARG A 270 2.30 -13.05 -10.35
N THR A 271 2.85 -13.07 -9.14
CA THR A 271 3.36 -11.89 -8.45
C THR A 271 4.86 -12.05 -8.19
N SER A 272 5.56 -10.94 -8.22
CA SER A 272 6.94 -10.81 -7.74
C SER A 272 7.01 -9.57 -6.88
N GLU A 273 7.68 -9.66 -5.75
CA GLU A 273 7.78 -8.57 -4.77
C GLU A 273 9.19 -8.53 -4.20
N VAL A 274 9.77 -7.33 -4.19
CA VAL A 274 10.98 -7.01 -3.45
C VAL A 274 10.61 -5.99 -2.38
N GLN A 275 10.77 -6.38 -1.13
CA GLN A 275 10.49 -5.54 0.04
C GLN A 275 11.77 -4.90 0.54
N ALA A 276 11.63 -3.76 1.22
CA ALA A 276 12.74 -3.18 1.97
C ALA A 276 13.19 -4.16 3.07
N PRO A 277 14.51 -4.23 3.35
CA PRO A 277 15.07 -5.09 4.38
C PRO A 277 14.60 -4.75 5.79
#